data_0740e36016a2f596111f0a3b50974025
#
_entry.id   0740e36016a2f596111f0a3b50974025
#
_cell.length_a   1.000
_cell.length_b   1.000
_cell.length_c   1.000
_cell.angle_alpha   90.00
_cell.angle_beta   90.00
_cell.angle_gamma   90.00
#
_symmetry.space_group_name_H-M   'P 1'
#
loop_
_entity.id
_entity.type
_entity.pdbx_description
1 polymer ?
#
loop_
_entity_poly.entity_id
_entity_poly.type
_entity_poly.pdbx_seq_one_letter_code
_entity_poly.pdbx_strand_id
1 'polypeptide(L)'
;CGLHIDNLILQPLASGHAVLTEDEKDLGVCVIDIGGGTTDIAVYTNGAIRHTAVIPVAGDLITKDLAQALRTPHNAAEYIKINHGVAIATMEDLDEMIEVPSVGDRQPRQISRRTLASVIGPRVEEILELVLNELRRSGFPEEILTSGVVLTGGASMLTGIVDLAEDMFNLPAR
;
A
#
# COMPACT_ATOMS: atom_id res chain seq x y z
N CYS A 1 -9.98 14.81 27.33
CA CYS A 1 -10.70 15.19 26.09
C CYS A 1 -12.21 15.21 26.23
N GLY A 2 -12.81 14.78 27.36
CA GLY A 2 -14.27 14.81 27.60
C GLY A 2 -15.09 13.84 26.69
N LEU A 3 -14.42 12.88 26.01
CA LEU A 3 -15.09 11.85 25.26
C LEU A 3 -15.37 10.64 26.15
N HIS A 4 -16.55 10.05 26.00
CA HIS A 4 -16.90 8.75 26.58
C HIS A 4 -16.55 7.67 25.56
N ILE A 5 -15.80 6.64 25.97
CA ILE A 5 -15.38 5.54 25.09
C ILE A 5 -16.20 4.31 25.49
N ASP A 6 -17.07 3.84 24.61
CA ASP A 6 -17.90 2.66 24.85
C ASP A 6 -17.15 1.36 24.53
N ASN A 7 -16.35 1.36 23.42
CA ASN A 7 -15.63 0.17 22.97
C ASN A 7 -14.30 0.54 22.31
N LEU A 8 -13.39 -0.44 22.25
CA LEU A 8 -12.14 -0.40 21.50
C LEU A 8 -12.12 -1.57 20.49
N ILE A 9 -11.74 -1.27 19.26
CA ILE A 9 -11.55 -2.28 18.22
C ILE A 9 -10.15 -2.13 17.63
N LEU A 10 -9.51 -3.24 17.31
CA LEU A 10 -8.23 -3.24 16.60
C LEU A 10 -8.43 -2.74 15.17
N GLN A 11 -7.51 -1.89 14.68
CA GLN A 11 -7.57 -1.33 13.34
C GLN A 11 -7.72 -2.40 12.25
N PRO A 12 -6.95 -3.51 12.20
CA PRO A 12 -7.12 -4.53 11.17
C PRO A 12 -8.51 -5.17 11.14
N LEU A 13 -9.17 -5.28 12.30
CA LEU A 13 -10.56 -5.77 12.36
C LEU A 13 -11.53 -4.74 11.78
N ALA A 14 -11.35 -3.47 12.12
CA ALA A 14 -12.19 -2.40 11.59
C ALA A 14 -12.07 -2.31 10.07
N SER A 15 -10.84 -2.36 9.54
CA SER A 15 -10.57 -2.39 8.10
C SER A 15 -11.23 -3.59 7.43
N GLY A 16 -11.09 -4.80 7.99
CA GLY A 16 -11.75 -6.00 7.48
C GLY A 16 -13.28 -5.92 7.48
N HIS A 17 -13.88 -5.30 8.49
CA HIS A 17 -15.32 -5.06 8.50
C HIS A 17 -15.78 -4.05 7.44
N ALA A 18 -14.96 -3.08 7.12
CA ALA A 18 -15.30 -2.04 6.14
C ALA A 18 -15.20 -2.52 4.69
N VAL A 19 -14.26 -3.42 4.38
CA VAL A 19 -13.89 -3.73 2.98
C VAL A 19 -14.21 -5.16 2.54
N LEU A 20 -14.45 -6.11 3.47
CA LEU A 20 -14.68 -7.52 3.15
C LEU A 20 -16.16 -7.89 3.14
N THR A 21 -16.52 -8.78 2.21
CA THR A 21 -17.78 -9.52 2.24
C THR A 21 -17.69 -10.74 3.16
N GLU A 22 -18.82 -11.28 3.58
CA GLU A 22 -18.84 -12.51 4.38
C GLU A 22 -18.30 -13.73 3.61
N ASP A 23 -18.60 -13.81 2.30
CA ASP A 23 -18.09 -14.88 1.44
C ASP A 23 -16.55 -14.87 1.34
N GLU A 24 -15.94 -13.69 1.25
CA GLU A 24 -14.48 -13.56 1.25
C GLU A 24 -13.88 -14.04 2.58
N LYS A 25 -14.50 -13.69 3.71
CA LYS A 25 -14.07 -14.14 5.04
C LYS A 25 -14.18 -15.65 5.20
N ASP A 26 -15.23 -16.26 4.63
CA ASP A 26 -15.44 -17.71 4.69
C ASP A 26 -14.44 -18.45 3.83
N LEU A 27 -14.23 -18.01 2.59
CA LEU A 27 -13.35 -18.68 1.61
C LEU A 27 -11.86 -18.53 1.91
N GLY A 28 -11.47 -17.50 2.63
CA GLY A 28 -10.07 -17.19 2.93
C GLY A 28 -9.56 -15.97 2.18
N VAL A 29 -9.23 -14.91 2.92
CA VAL A 29 -8.77 -13.62 2.39
C VAL A 29 -7.77 -12.97 3.33
N CYS A 30 -6.85 -12.22 2.76
CA CYS A 30 -5.96 -11.33 3.50
C CYS A 30 -6.30 -9.87 3.21
N VAL A 31 -6.59 -9.08 4.25
CA VAL A 31 -6.65 -7.61 4.15
C VAL A 31 -5.27 -7.05 4.44
N ILE A 32 -4.83 -6.13 3.60
CA ILE A 32 -3.57 -5.40 3.71
C ILE A 32 -3.89 -3.91 3.73
N ASP A 33 -3.85 -3.31 4.92
CA ASP A 33 -4.13 -1.89 5.14
C ASP A 33 -2.80 -1.10 5.13
N ILE A 34 -2.50 -0.43 4.03
CA ILE A 34 -1.25 0.31 3.85
C ILE A 34 -1.49 1.77 4.20
N GLY A 35 -1.21 2.10 5.46
CA GLY A 35 -1.31 3.46 5.99
C GLY A 35 -0.11 4.35 5.66
N GLY A 36 0.10 5.40 6.46
CA GLY A 36 1.31 6.23 6.40
C GLY A 36 2.51 5.56 7.05
N GLY A 37 2.41 5.17 8.32
CA GLY A 37 3.51 4.64 9.12
C GLY A 37 3.55 3.11 9.23
N THR A 38 2.41 2.44 9.08
CA THR A 38 2.27 0.99 9.23
C THR A 38 1.49 0.36 8.09
N THR A 39 1.80 -0.90 7.82
CA THR A 39 1.00 -1.80 7.02
C THR A 39 0.41 -2.86 7.95
N ASP A 40 -0.90 -2.86 8.10
CA ASP A 40 -1.63 -3.76 8.97
C ASP A 40 -2.21 -4.91 8.17
N ILE A 41 -2.08 -6.14 8.69
CA ILE A 41 -2.50 -7.38 8.05
C ILE A 41 -3.58 -8.04 8.87
N ALA A 42 -4.63 -8.53 8.22
CA ALA A 42 -5.64 -9.40 8.84
C ALA A 42 -5.99 -10.55 7.91
N VAL A 43 -5.86 -11.78 8.40
CA VAL A 43 -6.21 -13.00 7.67
C VAL A 43 -7.52 -13.55 8.22
N TYR A 44 -8.46 -13.83 7.33
CA TYR A 44 -9.74 -14.44 7.63
C TYR A 44 -9.87 -15.80 6.92
N THR A 45 -10.39 -16.80 7.62
CA THR A 45 -10.82 -18.08 7.05
C THR A 45 -11.99 -18.64 7.86
N ASN A 46 -12.94 -19.28 7.20
CA ASN A 46 -14.15 -19.82 7.84
C ASN A 46 -14.90 -18.78 8.69
N GLY A 47 -15.06 -17.57 8.15
CA GLY A 47 -15.76 -16.46 8.78
C GLY A 47 -15.06 -15.82 9.99
N ALA A 48 -13.88 -16.28 10.36
CA ALA A 48 -13.20 -15.83 11.57
C ALA A 48 -11.79 -15.28 11.25
N ILE A 49 -11.38 -14.26 12.03
CA ILE A 49 -10.01 -13.78 11.97
C ILE A 49 -9.06 -14.83 12.57
N ARG A 50 -7.99 -15.12 11.86
CA ARG A 50 -7.00 -16.14 12.24
C ARG A 50 -5.65 -15.56 12.60
N HIS A 51 -5.28 -14.45 11.94
CA HIS A 51 -3.99 -13.82 12.17
C HIS A 51 -4.10 -12.33 11.98
N THR A 52 -3.33 -11.58 12.76
CA THR A 52 -3.09 -10.15 12.55
C THR A 52 -1.62 -9.86 12.76
N ALA A 53 -1.08 -8.97 11.94
CA ALA A 53 0.28 -8.49 12.10
C ALA A 53 0.38 -7.02 11.70
N VAL A 54 1.44 -6.37 12.17
CA VAL A 54 1.75 -4.97 11.85
C VAL A 54 3.20 -4.90 11.35
N ILE A 55 3.38 -4.33 10.18
CA ILE A 55 4.69 -4.08 9.58
C ILE A 55 4.97 -2.58 9.65
N PRO A 56 6.09 -2.12 10.24
CA PRO A 56 6.41 -0.70 10.42
C PRO A 56 7.02 -0.08 9.14
N VAL A 57 6.47 -0.42 7.98
CA VAL A 57 6.88 0.09 6.66
C VAL A 57 5.60 0.38 5.88
N ALA A 58 5.43 1.61 5.38
CA ALA A 58 4.22 2.03 4.66
C ALA A 58 4.45 3.31 3.84
N GLY A 59 3.39 4.06 3.55
CA GLY A 59 3.35 5.18 2.63
C GLY A 59 4.32 6.33 2.91
N ASP A 60 4.67 6.58 4.18
CA ASP A 60 5.61 7.65 4.56
C ASP A 60 7.04 7.37 4.06
N LEU A 61 7.42 6.09 3.94
CA LEU A 61 8.71 5.74 3.36
C LEU A 61 8.73 5.97 1.86
N ILE A 62 7.62 5.73 1.16
CA ILE A 62 7.48 6.09 -0.27
C ILE A 62 7.69 7.61 -0.45
N THR A 63 7.07 8.42 0.40
CA THR A 63 7.24 9.88 0.37
C THR A 63 8.67 10.31 0.63
N LYS A 64 9.34 9.65 1.59
CA LYS A 64 10.74 9.91 1.92
C LYS A 64 11.67 9.56 0.77
N ASP A 65 11.45 8.42 0.12
CA ASP A 65 12.22 8.00 -1.04
C ASP A 65 12.05 8.98 -2.21
N LEU A 66 10.82 9.42 -2.48
CA LEU A 66 10.55 10.47 -3.48
C LEU A 66 11.24 11.79 -3.14
N ALA A 67 11.14 12.25 -1.89
CA ALA A 67 11.77 13.50 -1.45
C ALA A 67 13.28 13.45 -1.68
N GLN A 68 13.91 12.31 -1.38
CA GLN A 68 15.34 12.09 -1.53
C GLN A 68 15.75 11.96 -3.01
N ALA A 69 15.09 11.10 -3.77
CA ALA A 69 15.40 10.83 -5.17
C ALA A 69 15.18 12.08 -6.03
N LEU A 70 14.09 12.78 -5.78
CA LEU A 70 13.72 13.99 -6.52
C LEU A 70 14.34 15.28 -5.93
N ARG A 71 15.02 15.22 -4.79
CA ARG A 71 15.56 16.39 -4.08
C ARG A 71 14.52 17.51 -3.97
N THR A 72 13.32 17.15 -3.53
CA THR A 72 12.16 18.01 -3.37
C THR A 72 11.76 18.08 -1.89
N PRO A 73 11.08 19.15 -1.43
CA PRO A 73 10.57 19.20 -0.08
C PRO A 73 9.59 18.04 0.21
N HIS A 74 9.56 17.55 1.45
CA HIS A 74 8.76 16.39 1.85
C HIS A 74 7.25 16.56 1.55
N ASN A 75 6.70 17.75 1.79
CA ASN A 75 5.30 18.06 1.48
C ASN A 75 5.01 18.05 -0.02
N ALA A 76 5.97 18.46 -0.85
CA ALA A 76 5.85 18.38 -2.31
C ALA A 76 5.94 16.92 -2.79
N ALA A 77 6.83 16.12 -2.18
CA ALA A 77 6.91 14.69 -2.46
C ALA A 77 5.61 13.95 -2.11
N GLU A 78 4.99 14.29 -0.97
CA GLU A 78 3.69 13.74 -0.57
C GLU A 78 2.59 14.12 -1.57
N TYR A 79 2.54 15.39 -1.98
CA TYR A 79 1.60 15.85 -3.01
C TYR A 79 1.79 15.09 -4.34
N ILE A 80 3.04 14.92 -4.78
CA ILE A 80 3.38 14.19 -6.00
C ILE A 80 2.96 12.72 -5.90
N LYS A 81 3.24 12.07 -4.76
CA LYS A 81 2.82 10.69 -4.51
C LYS A 81 1.30 10.53 -4.64
N ILE A 82 0.53 11.40 -3.99
CA ILE A 82 -0.94 11.31 -3.95
C ILE A 82 -1.55 11.56 -5.33
N ASN A 83 -1.05 12.55 -6.08
CA ASN A 83 -1.71 13.00 -7.31
C ASN A 83 -1.14 12.36 -8.58
N HIS A 84 0.09 11.87 -8.55
CA HIS A 84 0.82 11.38 -9.74
C HIS A 84 1.52 10.04 -9.51
N GLY A 85 1.46 9.48 -8.28
CA GLY A 85 2.16 8.26 -7.93
C GLY A 85 1.67 7.05 -8.71
N VAL A 86 2.63 6.26 -9.21
CA VAL A 86 2.38 4.97 -9.87
C VAL A 86 3.36 3.93 -9.33
N ALA A 87 2.84 2.74 -9.02
CA ALA A 87 3.66 1.60 -8.61
C ALA A 87 4.28 0.90 -9.82
N ILE A 88 3.52 0.76 -10.90
CA ILE A 88 3.98 0.21 -12.19
C ILE A 88 3.69 1.23 -13.29
N ALA A 89 4.71 1.57 -14.08
CA ALA A 89 4.52 2.45 -15.22
C ALA A 89 3.91 1.71 -16.41
N THR A 90 2.80 2.24 -16.94
CA THR A 90 2.21 1.80 -18.20
C THR A 90 2.84 2.55 -19.38
N MET A 91 2.50 2.14 -20.61
CA MET A 91 2.97 2.85 -21.81
C MET A 91 2.45 4.30 -21.89
N GLU A 92 1.25 4.56 -21.34
CA GLU A 92 0.65 5.88 -21.30
C GLU A 92 1.38 6.82 -20.32
N ASP A 93 1.96 6.27 -19.25
CA ASP A 93 2.71 7.04 -18.24
C ASP A 93 4.07 7.56 -18.74
N LEU A 94 4.56 7.05 -19.88
CA LEU A 94 5.91 7.38 -20.37
C LEU A 94 6.06 8.84 -20.79
N ASP A 95 5.00 9.42 -21.34
CA ASP A 95 5.02 10.75 -21.95
C ASP A 95 4.45 11.83 -20.99
N GLU A 96 3.86 11.44 -19.87
CA GLU A 96 3.33 12.39 -18.88
C GLU A 96 4.47 13.04 -18.09
N MET A 97 4.59 14.37 -18.24
CA MET A 97 5.60 15.17 -17.55
C MET A 97 5.00 15.88 -16.33
N ILE A 98 5.68 15.80 -15.22
CA ILE A 98 5.24 16.36 -13.93
C ILE A 98 6.25 17.39 -13.47
N GLU A 99 5.75 18.56 -13.04
CA GLU A 99 6.56 19.59 -12.46
C GLU A 99 6.91 19.28 -11.00
N VAL A 100 8.22 19.26 -10.70
CA VAL A 100 8.74 18.95 -9.37
C VAL A 100 9.45 20.19 -8.81
N PRO A 101 8.95 20.76 -7.70
CA PRO A 101 9.65 21.81 -6.99
C PRO A 101 11.01 21.34 -6.51
N SER A 102 12.01 22.21 -6.59
CA SER A 102 13.36 21.93 -6.10
C SER A 102 13.58 22.51 -4.71
N VAL A 103 14.50 21.91 -3.93
CA VAL A 103 14.91 22.46 -2.64
C VAL A 103 15.80 23.70 -2.86
N GLY A 104 15.56 24.76 -2.09
CA GLY A 104 16.25 26.05 -2.19
C GLY A 104 15.75 26.89 -3.37
N ASP A 105 16.55 27.90 -3.79
CA ASP A 105 16.18 28.85 -4.84
C ASP A 105 16.34 28.29 -6.28
N ARG A 106 16.26 26.97 -6.44
CA ARG A 106 16.39 26.33 -7.75
C ARG A 106 15.04 26.31 -8.46
N GLN A 107 15.09 26.49 -9.79
CA GLN A 107 13.90 26.39 -10.63
C GLN A 107 13.27 24.98 -10.54
N PRO A 108 11.93 24.88 -10.58
CA PRO A 108 11.24 23.62 -10.75
C PRO A 108 11.73 22.89 -12.00
N ARG A 109 11.64 21.58 -12.00
CA ARG A 109 12.06 20.75 -13.13
C ARG A 109 10.96 19.80 -13.55
N GLN A 110 10.98 19.41 -14.80
CA GLN A 110 10.08 18.43 -15.35
C GLN A 110 10.69 17.02 -15.25
N ILE A 111 9.92 16.05 -14.79
CA ILE A 111 10.29 14.64 -14.79
C ILE A 111 9.15 13.83 -15.42
N SER A 112 9.47 12.68 -15.99
CA SER A 112 8.44 11.76 -16.48
C SER A 112 7.79 11.00 -15.33
N ARG A 113 6.52 10.65 -15.47
CA ARG A 113 5.80 9.79 -14.53
C ARG A 113 6.47 8.42 -14.37
N ARG A 114 7.11 7.93 -15.43
CA ARG A 114 7.99 6.75 -15.37
C ARG A 114 9.09 6.86 -14.33
N THR A 115 9.66 8.06 -14.14
CA THR A 115 10.67 8.28 -13.10
C THR A 115 10.07 8.10 -11.71
N LEU A 116 8.80 8.47 -11.49
CA LEU A 116 8.10 8.19 -10.23
C LEU A 116 7.96 6.70 -9.99
N ALA A 117 7.52 5.94 -11.00
CA ALA A 117 7.39 4.49 -10.90
C ALA A 117 8.72 3.82 -10.51
N SER A 118 9.85 4.28 -11.08
CA SER A 118 11.17 3.72 -10.75
C SER A 118 11.62 3.96 -9.31
N VAL A 119 10.99 4.91 -8.59
CA VAL A 119 11.24 5.18 -7.17
C VAL A 119 10.19 4.51 -6.30
N ILE A 120 8.91 4.61 -6.68
CA ILE A 120 7.78 4.09 -5.91
C ILE A 120 7.71 2.56 -5.97
N GLY A 121 7.84 1.98 -7.17
CA GLY A 121 7.69 0.54 -7.41
C GLY A 121 8.53 -0.32 -6.45
N PRO A 122 9.85 -0.14 -6.37
CA PRO A 122 10.70 -0.93 -5.47
C PRO A 122 10.30 -0.84 -3.99
N ARG A 123 9.75 0.29 -3.55
CA ARG A 123 9.27 0.43 -2.17
C ARG A 123 7.94 -0.31 -1.97
N VAL A 124 7.06 -0.26 -2.94
CA VAL A 124 5.80 -1.02 -2.88
C VAL A 124 6.09 -2.52 -2.93
N GLU A 125 7.02 -2.97 -3.80
CA GLU A 125 7.48 -4.36 -3.84
C GLU A 125 8.01 -4.81 -2.47
N GLU A 126 8.85 -4.01 -1.81
CA GLU A 126 9.36 -4.31 -0.47
C GLU A 126 8.23 -4.46 0.56
N ILE A 127 7.23 -3.57 0.55
CA ILE A 127 6.07 -3.66 1.45
C ILE A 127 5.33 -4.97 1.22
N LEU A 128 5.01 -5.30 -0.02
CA LEU A 128 4.28 -6.53 -0.38
C LEU A 128 5.11 -7.80 -0.08
N GLU A 129 6.43 -7.76 -0.29
CA GLU A 129 7.33 -8.86 0.08
C GLU A 129 7.37 -9.09 1.60
N LEU A 130 7.38 -8.03 2.40
CA LEU A 130 7.29 -8.14 3.85
C LEU A 130 5.97 -8.76 4.30
N VAL A 131 4.87 -8.43 3.64
CA VAL A 131 3.56 -9.06 3.87
C VAL A 131 3.60 -10.55 3.53
N LEU A 132 4.10 -10.93 2.35
CA LEU A 132 4.27 -12.33 1.94
C LEU A 132 5.10 -13.12 2.94
N ASN A 133 6.22 -12.58 3.37
CA ASN A 133 7.10 -13.23 4.34
C ASN A 133 6.40 -13.42 5.70
N GLU A 134 5.61 -12.44 6.13
CA GLU A 134 4.82 -12.53 7.36
C GLU A 134 3.75 -13.63 7.25
N LEU A 135 3.01 -13.68 6.14
CA LEU A 135 2.00 -14.71 5.90
C LEU A 135 2.60 -16.13 5.92
N ARG A 136 3.69 -16.35 5.21
CA ARG A 136 4.39 -17.65 5.16
C ARG A 136 4.93 -18.04 6.54
N ARG A 137 5.55 -17.11 7.24
CA ARG A 137 6.10 -17.33 8.60
C ARG A 137 5.01 -17.71 9.60
N SER A 138 3.84 -17.15 9.46
CA SER A 138 2.69 -17.35 10.36
C SER A 138 1.83 -18.55 9.99
N GLY A 139 2.19 -19.32 8.95
CA GLY A 139 1.48 -20.51 8.53
C GLY A 139 0.21 -20.24 7.71
N PHE A 140 0.15 -19.08 7.08
CA PHE A 140 -0.93 -18.67 6.16
C PHE A 140 -0.37 -18.46 4.74
N PRO A 141 0.11 -19.52 4.09
CA PRO A 141 0.60 -19.41 2.72
C PRO A 141 -0.53 -19.05 1.76
N GLU A 142 -0.15 -18.64 0.56
CA GLU A 142 -1.06 -18.12 -0.46
C GLU A 142 -2.17 -19.09 -0.83
N GLU A 143 -1.92 -20.40 -0.75
CA GLU A 143 -2.87 -21.45 -1.14
C GLU A 143 -4.17 -21.50 -0.30
N ILE A 144 -4.14 -20.94 0.91
CA ILE A 144 -5.33 -20.86 1.77
C ILE A 144 -6.12 -19.56 1.62
N LEU A 145 -5.61 -18.62 0.86
CA LEU A 145 -6.24 -17.33 0.58
C LEU A 145 -7.01 -17.39 -0.74
N THR A 146 -8.00 -18.25 -0.82
CA THR A 146 -8.74 -18.53 -2.07
C THR A 146 -9.48 -17.31 -2.62
N SER A 147 -9.88 -16.36 -1.78
CA SER A 147 -10.43 -15.07 -2.21
C SER A 147 -9.37 -14.00 -2.46
N GLY A 148 -8.07 -14.36 -2.31
CA GLY A 148 -6.97 -13.47 -2.61
C GLY A 148 -6.68 -12.43 -1.55
N VAL A 149 -6.23 -11.25 -1.99
CA VAL A 149 -5.84 -10.13 -1.13
C VAL A 149 -6.69 -8.90 -1.40
N VAL A 150 -7.00 -8.16 -0.35
CA VAL A 150 -7.75 -6.90 -0.42
C VAL A 150 -6.87 -5.79 0.12
N LEU A 151 -6.50 -4.85 -0.76
CA LEU A 151 -5.71 -3.69 -0.40
C LEU A 151 -6.63 -2.57 0.09
N THR A 152 -6.23 -1.91 1.16
CA THR A 152 -6.91 -0.73 1.71
C THR A 152 -5.89 0.25 2.32
N GLY A 153 -6.37 1.36 2.84
CA GLY A 153 -5.49 2.42 3.33
C GLY A 153 -5.10 3.42 2.24
N GLY A 154 -4.49 4.52 2.65
CA GLY A 154 -4.17 5.63 1.73
C GLY A 154 -3.20 5.27 0.62
N ALA A 155 -2.21 4.41 0.89
CA ALA A 155 -1.23 4.02 -0.11
C ALA A 155 -1.77 3.00 -1.12
N SER A 156 -2.88 2.30 -0.83
CA SER A 156 -3.55 1.42 -1.79
C SER A 156 -4.14 2.15 -3.01
N MET A 157 -4.24 3.47 -2.93
CA MET A 157 -4.71 4.32 -4.03
C MET A 157 -3.65 4.57 -5.12
N LEU A 158 -2.41 4.10 -4.94
CA LEU A 158 -1.38 4.21 -5.96
C LEU A 158 -1.76 3.43 -7.22
N THR A 159 -1.66 4.09 -8.37
CA THR A 159 -1.95 3.45 -9.66
C THR A 159 -1.03 2.24 -9.88
N GLY A 160 -1.59 1.10 -10.30
CA GLY A 160 -0.84 -0.12 -10.58
C GLY A 160 -0.46 -0.96 -9.35
N ILE A 161 -0.85 -0.55 -8.13
CA ILE A 161 -0.52 -1.33 -6.92
C ILE A 161 -1.28 -2.66 -6.86
N VAL A 162 -2.50 -2.71 -7.38
CA VAL A 162 -3.30 -3.94 -7.45
C VAL A 162 -2.65 -4.94 -8.39
N ASP A 163 -2.26 -4.50 -9.60
CA ASP A 163 -1.59 -5.35 -10.57
C ASP A 163 -0.26 -5.91 -10.00
N LEU A 164 0.50 -5.06 -9.31
CA LEU A 164 1.74 -5.47 -8.66
C LEU A 164 1.47 -6.52 -7.56
N ALA A 165 0.41 -6.33 -6.78
CA ALA A 165 0.02 -7.28 -5.75
C ALA A 165 -0.41 -8.62 -6.37
N GLU A 166 -1.21 -8.62 -7.44
CA GLU A 166 -1.60 -9.84 -8.16
C GLU A 166 -0.38 -10.62 -8.65
N ASP A 167 0.58 -9.93 -9.27
CA ASP A 167 1.81 -10.54 -9.77
C ASP A 167 2.66 -11.14 -8.64
N MET A 168 2.82 -10.42 -7.53
CA MET A 168 3.67 -10.85 -6.42
C MET A 168 3.05 -11.98 -5.58
N PHE A 169 1.75 -11.92 -5.31
CA PHE A 169 1.03 -12.92 -4.52
C PHE A 169 0.60 -14.12 -5.38
N ASN A 170 0.54 -13.98 -6.70
CA ASN A 170 -0.07 -14.93 -7.62
C ASN A 170 -1.52 -15.30 -7.20
N LEU A 171 -2.25 -14.30 -6.72
CA LEU A 171 -3.63 -14.36 -6.23
C LEU A 171 -4.42 -13.17 -6.77
N PRO A 172 -5.76 -13.30 -6.88
CA PRO A 172 -6.60 -12.13 -7.17
C PRO A 172 -6.38 -11.03 -6.13
N ALA A 173 -6.29 -9.76 -6.60
CA ALA A 173 -6.19 -8.59 -5.72
C ALA A 173 -7.23 -7.52 -6.10
N ARG A 174 -7.62 -6.67 -5.13
CA ARG A 174 -8.49 -5.52 -5.35
C ARG A 174 -8.27 -4.43 -4.32
#